data_deeabf69311eec2f128369e8131b283d
#
_entry.id   deeabf69311eec2f128369e8131b283d
#
_cell.length_a   1.000
_cell.length_b   1.000
_cell.length_c   1.000
_cell.angle_alpha   90.00
_cell.angle_beta   90.00
_cell.angle_gamma   90.00
#
_symmetry.space_group_name_H-M   'P 1'
#
loop_
_entity.id
_entity.type
_entity.pdbx_description
1 polymer ?
#
loop_
_entity_poly.entity_id
_entity_poly.type
_entity_poly.pdbx_seq_one_letter_code
_entity_poly.pdbx_strand_id
1 'polypeptide(L)'
;TLIACGEMVSAAKEAGELLAKQGVSARVLDMYCVKPLDKEAVVKAAQDTKLIVTIEEHTMYGGMGSMVSQLVATEAPCRVINMTLPDAPVITGKSQEVFDYYGLNAAGIVKKVLEYK
;
A
#
# COMPACT_ATOMS: atom_id res chain seq x y z
N THR A 1 1.69 -7.71 -3.89
CA THR A 1 0.62 -7.55 -2.87
C THR A 1 0.39 -6.07 -2.58
N LEU A 2 -0.87 -5.67 -2.51
CA LEU A 2 -1.30 -4.35 -2.06
C LEU A 2 -1.79 -4.47 -0.62
N ILE A 3 -1.20 -3.73 0.30
CA ILE A 3 -1.60 -3.72 1.71
C ILE A 3 -2.10 -2.33 2.04
N ALA A 4 -3.38 -2.21 2.38
CA ALA A 4 -3.99 -0.93 2.67
C ALA A 4 -4.70 -0.94 4.03
N CYS A 5 -4.88 0.22 4.61
CA CYS A 5 -5.68 0.39 5.82
C CYS A 5 -6.62 1.59 5.68
N GLY A 6 -7.74 1.52 6.40
CA GLY A 6 -8.71 2.60 6.49
C GLY A 6 -9.25 3.06 5.13
N GLU A 7 -9.17 4.35 4.89
CA GLU A 7 -9.70 5.01 3.68
C GLU A 7 -9.12 4.47 2.37
N MET A 8 -7.93 3.86 2.41
CA MET A 8 -7.23 3.41 1.21
C MET A 8 -7.61 2.01 0.75
N VAL A 9 -8.40 1.26 1.52
CA VAL A 9 -8.76 -0.13 1.19
C VAL A 9 -9.56 -0.22 -0.10
N SER A 10 -10.55 0.65 -0.30
CA SER A 10 -11.36 0.66 -1.53
C SER A 10 -10.52 0.99 -2.77
N ALA A 11 -9.61 1.95 -2.66
CA ALA A 11 -8.70 2.29 -3.74
C ALA A 11 -7.76 1.13 -4.09
N ALA A 12 -7.26 0.42 -3.09
CA ALA A 12 -6.41 -0.75 -3.31
C ALA A 12 -7.18 -1.89 -3.99
N LYS A 13 -8.42 -2.12 -3.60
CA LYS A 13 -9.28 -3.12 -4.25
C LYS A 13 -9.51 -2.78 -5.73
N GLU A 14 -9.90 -1.56 -6.02
CA GLU A 14 -10.08 -1.08 -7.39
C GLU A 14 -8.79 -1.20 -8.20
N ALA A 15 -7.66 -0.82 -7.61
CA ALA A 15 -6.35 -0.98 -8.27
C ALA A 15 -6.05 -2.44 -8.59
N GLY A 16 -6.36 -3.36 -7.71
CA GLY A 16 -6.21 -4.81 -7.96
C GLY A 16 -7.02 -5.28 -9.15
N GLU A 17 -8.26 -4.81 -9.29
CA GLU A 17 -9.13 -5.13 -10.42
C GLU A 17 -8.59 -4.54 -11.74
N LEU A 18 -8.08 -3.30 -11.70
CA LEU A 18 -7.47 -2.66 -12.86
C LEU A 18 -6.17 -3.36 -13.29
N LEU A 19 -5.35 -3.78 -12.33
CA LEU A 19 -4.12 -4.53 -12.59
C LEU A 19 -4.42 -5.89 -13.23
N ALA A 20 -5.47 -6.57 -12.78
CA ALA A 20 -5.88 -7.85 -13.37
C ALA A 20 -6.22 -7.71 -14.85
N LYS A 21 -6.85 -6.61 -15.25
CA LYS A 21 -7.15 -6.30 -16.66
C LYS A 21 -5.88 -6.09 -17.50
N GLN A 22 -4.76 -5.80 -16.86
CA GLN A 22 -3.46 -5.62 -17.51
C GLN A 22 -2.55 -6.85 -17.36
N GLY A 23 -3.11 -7.98 -16.92
CA GLY A 23 -2.36 -9.21 -16.75
C GLY A 23 -1.48 -9.28 -15.50
N VAL A 24 -1.68 -8.37 -14.55
CA VAL A 24 -0.94 -8.37 -13.28
C VAL A 24 -1.84 -8.92 -12.17
N SER A 25 -1.45 -10.05 -11.60
CA SER A 25 -2.15 -10.64 -10.46
C SER A 25 -1.73 -9.94 -9.17
N ALA A 26 -2.67 -9.34 -8.49
CA ALA A 26 -2.44 -8.66 -7.22
C ALA A 26 -3.27 -9.26 -6.10
N ARG A 27 -2.61 -9.53 -4.97
CA ARG A 27 -3.28 -9.81 -3.71
C ARG A 27 -3.60 -8.48 -3.04
N VAL A 28 -4.78 -8.34 -2.47
CA VAL A 28 -5.17 -7.16 -1.71
C VAL A 28 -5.44 -7.57 -0.28
N LEU A 29 -4.74 -6.94 0.65
CA LEU A 29 -4.91 -7.16 2.09
C LEU A 29 -5.46 -5.88 2.75
N ASP A 30 -6.55 -6.03 3.47
CA ASP A 30 -7.08 -5.00 4.36
C ASP A 30 -6.43 -5.17 5.73
N MET A 31 -5.45 -4.31 6.02
CA MET A 31 -4.79 -4.29 7.33
C MET A 31 -5.63 -3.47 8.32
N TYR A 32 -6.80 -3.97 8.65
CA TYR A 32 -7.76 -3.29 9.54
C TYR A 32 -7.25 -3.15 10.98
N CYS A 33 -6.28 -3.95 11.37
CA CYS A 33 -5.63 -3.88 12.68
C CYS A 33 -4.12 -3.71 12.48
N VAL A 34 -3.58 -2.57 12.87
CA VAL A 34 -2.13 -2.30 12.74
C VAL A 34 -1.35 -2.67 14.00
N LYS A 35 -2.03 -2.83 15.11
CA LYS A 35 -1.43 -3.25 16.38
C LYS A 35 -2.39 -4.16 17.15
N PRO A 36 -2.11 -5.47 17.23
CA PRO A 36 -0.98 -6.16 16.61
C PRO A 36 -1.11 -6.27 15.09
N LEU A 37 0.01 -6.13 14.39
CA LEU A 37 0.07 -6.35 12.94
C LEU A 37 -0.10 -7.85 12.65
N ASP A 38 -0.81 -8.18 11.57
CA ASP A 38 -0.93 -9.58 11.11
C ASP A 38 0.37 -10.02 10.43
N LYS A 39 1.32 -10.48 11.24
CA LYS A 39 2.64 -10.90 10.79
C LYS A 39 2.59 -12.04 9.78
N GLU A 40 1.73 -13.03 10.02
CA GLU A 40 1.61 -14.19 9.12
C GLU A 40 1.18 -13.78 7.72
N ALA A 41 0.18 -12.90 7.61
CA ALA A 41 -0.30 -12.40 6.34
C ALA A 41 0.79 -11.62 5.60
N VAL A 42 1.54 -10.77 6.30
CA VAL A 42 2.62 -9.97 5.71
C VAL A 42 3.78 -10.85 5.25
N VAL A 43 4.24 -11.78 6.07
CA VAL A 43 5.32 -12.70 5.72
C VAL A 43 4.92 -13.57 4.52
N LYS A 44 3.70 -14.09 4.53
CA LYS A 44 3.19 -14.88 3.41
C LYS A 44 3.14 -14.04 2.13
N ALA A 45 2.69 -12.80 2.21
CA ALA A 45 2.69 -11.89 1.06
C ALA A 45 4.10 -11.68 0.50
N ALA A 46 5.08 -11.46 1.38
CA ALA A 46 6.47 -11.28 0.97
C ALA A 46 7.08 -12.53 0.31
N GLN A 47 6.66 -13.71 0.75
CA GLN A 47 7.10 -14.97 0.17
C GLN A 47 6.44 -15.29 -1.17
N ASP A 48 5.16 -14.95 -1.32
CA ASP A 48 4.35 -15.31 -2.47
C ASP A 48 4.43 -14.29 -3.62
N THR A 49 4.82 -13.05 -3.35
CA THR A 49 4.85 -11.98 -4.36
C THR A 49 6.21 -11.28 -4.40
N LYS A 50 6.50 -10.62 -5.51
CA LYS A 50 7.81 -9.97 -5.74
C LYS A 50 7.86 -8.54 -5.25
N LEU A 51 6.69 -7.96 -5.01
CA LEU A 51 6.54 -6.55 -4.63
C LEU A 51 5.38 -6.41 -3.65
N ILE A 52 5.62 -5.67 -2.58
CA ILE A 52 4.57 -5.22 -1.68
C ILE A 52 4.44 -3.71 -1.85
N VAL A 53 3.22 -3.22 -2.05
CA VAL A 53 2.91 -1.80 -2.01
C VAL A 53 1.97 -1.56 -0.84
N THR A 54 2.38 -0.73 0.10
CA THR A 54 1.51 -0.31 1.21
C THR A 54 0.87 1.03 0.88
N ILE A 55 -0.39 1.19 1.23
CA ILE A 55 -1.15 2.41 0.92
C ILE A 55 -1.87 2.88 2.19
N GLU A 56 -1.58 4.09 2.65
CA GLU A 56 -2.16 4.64 3.87
C GLU A 56 -2.28 6.16 3.83
N GLU A 57 -3.31 6.67 4.48
CA GLU A 57 -3.46 8.11 4.75
C GLU A 57 -2.62 8.49 5.99
N HIS A 58 -1.31 8.49 5.84
CA HIS A 58 -0.35 8.77 6.89
C HIS A 58 0.94 9.25 6.26
N THR A 59 1.83 9.85 7.05
CA THR A 59 3.18 10.15 6.58
C THR A 59 4.00 8.87 6.41
N MET A 60 5.13 8.95 5.72
CA MET A 60 5.97 7.78 5.46
C MET A 60 6.62 7.20 6.71
N TYR A 61 6.71 7.96 7.79
CA TYR A 61 7.36 7.53 9.03
C TYR A 61 6.34 7.16 10.11
N GLY A 62 6.54 6.00 10.73
CA GLY A 62 5.76 5.56 11.89
C GLY A 62 4.38 5.00 11.58
N GLY A 63 4.00 4.88 10.31
CA GLY A 63 2.72 4.31 9.92
C GLY A 63 2.74 2.80 9.68
N MET A 64 1.66 2.28 9.13
CA MET A 64 1.52 0.85 8.80
C MET A 64 2.60 0.40 7.81
N GLY A 65 2.90 1.20 6.82
CA GLY A 65 3.93 0.90 5.83
C GLY A 65 5.32 0.74 6.45
N SER A 66 5.67 1.58 7.43
CA SER A 66 6.92 1.44 8.19
C SER A 66 6.97 0.12 8.95
N MET A 67 5.88 -0.28 9.58
CA MET A 67 5.78 -1.54 10.32
C MET A 67 5.93 -2.75 9.38
N VAL A 68 5.27 -2.73 8.24
CA VAL A 68 5.40 -3.78 7.21
C VAL A 68 6.84 -3.86 6.70
N SER A 69 7.46 -2.73 6.41
CA SER A 69 8.84 -2.68 5.92
C SER A 69 9.83 -3.27 6.91
N GLN A 70 9.70 -2.95 8.20
CA GLN A 70 10.54 -3.53 9.26
C GLN A 70 10.38 -5.04 9.34
N LEU A 71 9.14 -5.52 9.34
CA LEU A 71 8.86 -6.94 9.44
C LEU A 71 9.41 -7.71 8.25
N VAL A 72 9.18 -7.21 7.05
CA VAL A 72 9.65 -7.85 5.81
C VAL A 72 11.17 -7.89 5.75
N ALA A 73 11.84 -6.80 6.13
CA ALA A 73 13.30 -6.74 6.16
C ALA A 73 13.90 -7.80 7.09
N THR A 74 13.24 -8.11 8.20
CA THR A 74 13.70 -9.06 9.21
C THR A 74 13.36 -10.50 8.87
N GLU A 75 12.12 -10.75 8.45
CA GLU A 75 11.56 -12.10 8.38
C GLU A 75 11.52 -12.70 6.97
N ALA A 76 11.29 -11.87 5.95
CA ALA A 76 11.11 -12.34 4.57
C ALA A 76 11.45 -11.21 3.59
N PRO A 77 12.74 -10.93 3.35
CA PRO A 77 13.15 -9.81 2.51
C PRO A 77 12.47 -9.77 1.15
N CYS A 78 11.81 -8.66 0.87
CA CYS A 78 11.09 -8.40 -0.36
C CYS A 78 11.08 -6.89 -0.58
N ARG A 79 10.93 -6.45 -1.83
CA ARG A 79 10.80 -5.01 -2.11
C ARG A 79 9.47 -4.50 -1.56
N VAL A 80 9.53 -3.45 -0.76
CA VAL A 80 8.35 -2.75 -0.23
C VAL A 80 8.39 -1.29 -0.68
N ILE A 81 7.28 -0.83 -1.24
CA ILE A 81 7.07 0.57 -1.61
C ILE A 81 5.93 1.11 -0.75
N ASN A 82 6.19 2.19 -0.04
CA ASN A 82 5.19 2.83 0.82
C ASN A 82 4.56 4.02 0.09
N MET A 83 3.27 3.95 -0.19
CA MET A 83 2.48 5.06 -0.72
C MET A 83 1.80 5.77 0.44
N THR A 84 2.18 7.02 0.65
CA THR A 84 1.80 7.81 1.83
C THR A 84 1.57 9.25 1.42
N LEU A 85 1.07 10.05 2.36
CA LEU A 85 1.16 11.49 2.26
C LEU A 85 2.64 11.91 2.43
N PRO A 86 3.04 13.06 1.86
CA PRO A 86 4.43 13.52 1.98
C PRO A 86 4.78 13.89 3.43
N ASP A 87 6.06 13.82 3.75
CA ASP A 87 6.59 14.33 5.03
C ASP A 87 6.76 15.85 4.96
N ALA A 88 5.62 16.54 4.79
CA ALA A 88 5.52 17.99 4.61
C ALA A 88 4.09 18.43 4.91
N PRO A 89 3.82 19.73 5.06
CA PRO A 89 2.46 20.23 5.17
C PRO A 89 1.61 19.77 3.97
N VAL A 90 0.44 19.22 4.26
CA VAL A 90 -0.49 18.69 3.26
C VAL A 90 -1.45 19.78 2.83
N ILE A 91 -1.81 19.83 1.56
CA ILE A 91 -2.84 20.74 1.06
C ILE A 91 -4.17 20.47 1.76
N THR A 92 -4.98 21.52 1.90
CA THR A 92 -6.33 21.41 2.48
C THR A 92 -7.37 21.21 1.38
N GLY A 93 -8.42 20.45 1.69
CA GLY A 93 -9.51 20.19 0.78
C GLY A 93 -10.33 18.99 1.24
N LYS A 94 -11.30 18.58 0.42
CA LYS A 94 -12.04 17.34 0.66
C LYS A 94 -11.10 16.15 0.55
N SER A 95 -11.32 15.11 1.35
CA SER A 95 -10.43 13.94 1.43
C SER A 95 -10.11 13.36 0.05
N GLN A 96 -11.11 13.14 -0.80
CA GLN A 96 -10.88 12.57 -2.12
C GLN A 96 -10.01 13.47 -3.02
N GLU A 97 -10.20 14.77 -2.95
CA GLU A 97 -9.39 15.74 -3.71
C GLU A 97 -7.93 15.73 -3.25
N VAL A 98 -7.72 15.63 -1.93
CA VAL A 98 -6.37 15.52 -1.35
C VAL A 98 -5.70 14.22 -1.78
N PHE A 99 -6.40 13.11 -1.69
CA PHE A 99 -5.88 11.80 -2.14
C PHE A 99 -5.51 11.82 -3.62
N ASP A 100 -6.36 12.36 -4.47
CA ASP A 100 -6.11 12.46 -5.90
C ASP A 100 -4.89 13.32 -6.20
N TYR A 101 -4.73 14.43 -5.47
CA TYR A 101 -3.57 15.30 -5.63
C TYR A 101 -2.25 14.58 -5.34
N TYR A 102 -2.21 13.72 -4.31
CA TYR A 102 -1.00 12.97 -3.93
C TYR A 102 -0.91 11.58 -4.58
N GLY A 103 -1.81 11.25 -5.48
CA GLY A 103 -1.82 9.95 -6.16
C GLY A 103 -2.23 8.78 -5.28
N LEU A 104 -2.88 9.04 -4.15
CA LEU A 104 -3.43 8.02 -3.25
C LEU A 104 -4.82 7.60 -3.73
N ASN A 105 -4.87 7.01 -4.90
CA ASN A 105 -6.07 6.52 -5.55
C ASN A 105 -5.74 5.29 -6.41
N ALA A 106 -6.75 4.66 -6.98
CA ALA A 106 -6.57 3.44 -7.77
C ALA A 106 -5.59 3.64 -8.93
N ALA A 107 -5.71 4.73 -9.67
CA ALA A 107 -4.82 5.03 -10.80
C ALA A 107 -3.37 5.24 -10.35
N GLY A 108 -3.15 5.94 -9.25
CA GLY A 108 -1.82 6.14 -8.66
C GLY A 108 -1.18 4.84 -8.20
N ILE A 109 -1.97 3.96 -7.58
CA ILE A 109 -1.51 2.63 -7.15
C ILE A 109 -1.09 1.79 -8.36
N VAL A 110 -1.93 1.74 -9.39
CA VAL A 110 -1.62 1.01 -10.64
C VAL A 110 -0.31 1.53 -11.25
N LYS A 111 -0.19 2.84 -11.38
CA LYS A 111 1.03 3.47 -11.90
C LYS A 111 2.25 3.04 -11.10
N LYS A 112 2.16 3.08 -9.77
CA LYS A 112 3.27 2.71 -8.88
C LYS A 112 3.67 1.24 -9.04
N VAL A 113 2.70 0.34 -9.10
CA VAL A 113 2.98 -1.09 -9.33
C VAL A 113 3.70 -1.30 -10.66
N LEU A 114 3.24 -0.66 -11.73
CA LEU A 114 3.83 -0.81 -13.06
C LEU A 114 5.26 -0.24 -13.16
N GLU A 115 5.59 0.78 -12.35
CA GLU A 115 6.95 1.31 -12.26
C GLU A 115 7.94 0.28 -11.67
N TYR A 116 7.49 -0.56 -10.75
CA TYR A 116 8.35 -1.43 -9.94
C TYR A 116 8.18 -2.94 -10.23
N LYS A 117 7.22 -3.27 -11.07
CA LYS A 117 6.99 -4.70 -11.36
C LYS A 117 8.12 -5.34 -12.19
#